data_aa4d6df11b712c77127d94ff4ae01e38
#
_entry.id   aa4d6df11b712c77127d94ff4ae01e38
#
_cell.length_a   1.000
_cell.length_b   1.000
_cell.length_c   1.000
_cell.angle_alpha   90.00
_cell.angle_beta   90.00
_cell.angle_gamma   90.00
#
_symmetry.space_group_name_H-M   'P 1'
#
loop_
_entity.id
_entity.type
_entity.pdbx_description
1 polymer ?
#
loop_
_entity_poly.entity_id
_entity_poly.type
_entity_poly.pdbx_seq_one_letter_code
_entity_poly.pdbx_strand_id
1 'polypeptide(L)'
;MRRGGLLARAIGSLAIAALGGGIANAAATPIEHIVIIFQENVSFDHYFGTYPNAANPAGEPVFTPARDTPTVNGLDEALLNNNPNKLNAANGSDGVNPFRLDRSEAATSDQDHAYLAEQLSFHFGLMDLFPSEVGTAGPPPGGSGPTGTKGLVMGYYDGNTVTALWNYAQHFAMSDNSYCTVFGPSTPGALNLISGQTNGVAQILNGTSQVVSDGNGGFTVVGDPQPIGDVCDSPTRNQVQMAGKNIGDLLNAAGVSWGAFMGGFDLTVTNPNGTTGCKRSTKSDITGTSNDYIPHHAWFQYYPSTANPTHARPASVAAIGHSGDPANHQYDLNDFLAAVEANNMPAVSFLKAIAVQDGHAGYSDPLDEQTFIVNTINFLQKRPEWKNTAIVIAYDDSDGWYDHQMGPIVNQSTSSADGLTGTGACGDGSSALPGVAPGTLHAQGRCGFGPRIPLIVISPWARENFVDHTTTNQASILRFIEDNWLGGQRIGQGSFDAISNSIANMFDFRRRQMRKLLLNPSTGERVRHL
;
A
#
# COMPACT_ATOMS: atom_id res chain seq x y z
N MET A 1 70.99 -59.91 5.63
CA MET A 1 69.91 -59.91 6.63
C MET A 1 69.81 -58.55 7.23
N ARG A 2 68.84 -57.74 6.80
CA ARG A 2 68.35 -56.59 7.53
C ARG A 2 66.91 -56.30 7.04
N ARG A 3 65.97 -56.41 7.93
CA ARG A 3 64.57 -56.17 7.71
C ARG A 3 64.31 -54.63 7.78
N GLY A 4 63.72 -54.05 6.75
CA GLY A 4 63.25 -52.70 6.75
C GLY A 4 61.71 -52.68 6.99
N GLY A 5 61.31 -52.04 8.07
CA GLY A 5 59.88 -51.83 8.37
C GLY A 5 59.33 -50.64 7.64
N LEU A 6 58.16 -50.78 6.95
CA LEU A 6 57.37 -49.71 6.40
C LEU A 6 56.48 -49.09 7.52
N LEU A 7 56.67 -47.81 7.79
CA LEU A 7 55.71 -47.01 8.55
C LEU A 7 54.63 -46.46 7.59
N ALA A 8 53.40 -46.92 7.75
CA ALA A 8 52.23 -46.31 7.09
C ALA A 8 51.85 -45.05 7.85
N ARG A 9 51.90 -43.89 7.19
CA ARG A 9 51.31 -42.64 7.68
C ARG A 9 49.87 -42.61 7.28
N ALA A 10 48.95 -42.62 8.26
CA ALA A 10 47.54 -42.31 8.08
C ALA A 10 47.38 -40.79 7.92
N ILE A 11 46.92 -40.36 6.75
CA ILE A 11 46.48 -38.97 6.50
C ILE A 11 45.01 -38.88 6.91
N GLY A 12 44.75 -38.29 8.05
CA GLY A 12 43.39 -37.94 8.47
C GLY A 12 42.87 -36.75 7.66
N SER A 13 41.90 -37.00 6.79
CA SER A 13 41.16 -35.93 6.11
C SER A 13 40.22 -35.23 7.10
N LEU A 14 40.55 -34.00 7.47
CA LEU A 14 39.66 -33.13 8.21
C LEU A 14 38.61 -32.59 7.21
N ALA A 15 37.39 -33.08 7.29
CA ALA A 15 36.27 -32.51 6.57
C ALA A 15 35.87 -31.18 7.27
N ILE A 16 36.25 -30.04 6.68
CA ILE A 16 35.73 -28.74 7.09
C ILE A 16 34.31 -28.65 6.53
N ALA A 17 33.31 -28.82 7.40
CA ALA A 17 31.94 -28.47 7.10
C ALA A 17 31.89 -26.93 6.97
N ALA A 18 31.85 -26.44 5.73
CA ALA A 18 31.55 -25.06 5.45
C ALA A 18 30.07 -24.81 5.87
N LEU A 19 29.87 -24.20 7.02
CA LEU A 19 28.63 -23.57 7.38
C LEU A 19 28.45 -22.40 6.41
N GLY A 20 27.69 -22.63 5.33
CA GLY A 20 27.23 -21.59 4.41
C GLY A 20 26.17 -20.71 5.06
N GLY A 21 26.58 -19.95 6.07
CA GLY A 21 25.81 -18.80 6.49
C GLY A 21 26.00 -17.71 5.42
N GLY A 22 25.02 -17.51 4.55
CA GLY A 22 24.99 -16.35 3.67
C GLY A 22 25.14 -15.11 4.54
N ILE A 23 26.16 -14.29 4.27
CA ILE A 23 26.30 -12.97 4.90
C ILE A 23 25.13 -12.17 4.36
N ALA A 24 24.13 -11.89 5.19
CA ALA A 24 23.05 -10.95 4.83
C ALA A 24 23.72 -9.65 4.37
N ASN A 25 23.32 -9.15 3.19
CA ASN A 25 23.84 -7.89 2.68
C ASN A 25 23.49 -6.78 3.69
N ALA A 26 24.51 -6.06 4.14
CA ALA A 26 24.29 -4.88 4.95
C ALA A 26 23.47 -3.85 4.15
N ALA A 27 22.57 -3.14 4.82
CA ALA A 27 21.81 -2.08 4.20
C ALA A 27 22.74 -1.02 3.58
N ALA A 28 22.42 -0.55 2.37
CA ALA A 28 23.21 0.46 1.66
C ALA A 28 23.06 1.86 2.26
N THR A 29 21.98 2.10 3.00
CA THR A 29 21.70 3.35 3.72
C THR A 29 21.68 3.10 5.24
N PRO A 30 21.57 4.16 6.07
CA PRO A 30 21.36 3.98 7.50
C PRO A 30 20.04 3.33 7.92
N ILE A 31 19.15 3.02 6.97
CA ILE A 31 17.87 2.34 7.23
C ILE A 31 18.12 0.85 7.34
N GLU A 32 18.06 0.32 8.57
CA GLU A 32 18.17 -1.10 8.88
C GLU A 32 16.79 -1.79 8.93
N HIS A 33 15.72 -1.01 9.13
CA HIS A 33 14.34 -1.48 9.17
C HIS A 33 13.43 -0.56 8.37
N ILE A 34 12.63 -1.13 7.47
CA ILE A 34 11.53 -0.43 6.81
C ILE A 34 10.21 -1.09 7.19
N VAL A 35 9.24 -0.28 7.60
CA VAL A 35 7.87 -0.70 7.93
C VAL A 35 6.93 -0.01 6.97
N ILE A 36 6.28 -0.77 6.11
CA ILE A 36 5.28 -0.27 5.18
C ILE A 36 3.91 -0.48 5.82
N ILE A 37 3.22 0.59 6.16
CA ILE A 37 1.82 0.60 6.56
C ILE A 37 1.03 0.84 5.29
N PHE A 38 0.37 -0.21 4.80
CA PHE A 38 -0.34 -0.19 3.53
C PHE A 38 -1.84 -0.21 3.79
N GLN A 39 -2.46 0.93 3.56
CA GLN A 39 -3.84 1.23 3.91
C GLN A 39 -4.73 1.21 2.66
N GLU A 40 -6.01 1.45 2.87
CA GLU A 40 -7.05 1.40 1.85
C GLU A 40 -7.53 2.81 1.49
N ASN A 41 -7.83 2.96 0.39
CA ASN A 41 -8.64 3.55 -0.66
C ASN A 41 -8.81 5.05 -0.48
N VAL A 42 -7.77 5.83 -0.77
CA VAL A 42 -7.90 7.28 -0.79
C VAL A 42 -7.11 7.93 -1.92
N SER A 43 -7.72 8.87 -2.64
CA SER A 43 -6.99 9.75 -3.53
C SER A 43 -6.16 10.78 -2.75
N PHE A 44 -5.17 11.37 -3.39
CA PHE A 44 -4.37 12.43 -2.76
C PHE A 44 -5.22 13.64 -2.38
N ASP A 45 -6.07 14.13 -3.29
CA ASP A 45 -6.90 15.29 -2.99
C ASP A 45 -7.95 15.01 -1.90
N HIS A 46 -8.41 13.78 -1.75
CA HIS A 46 -9.36 13.40 -0.71
C HIS A 46 -8.79 13.63 0.71
N TYR A 47 -7.47 13.42 0.92
CA TYR A 47 -6.82 13.60 2.23
C TYR A 47 -5.90 14.81 2.32
N PHE A 48 -5.35 15.29 1.21
CA PHE A 48 -4.33 16.35 1.19
C PHE A 48 -4.63 17.50 0.24
N GLY A 49 -5.78 17.48 -0.45
CA GLY A 49 -6.12 18.47 -1.47
C GLY A 49 -6.04 19.92 -1.01
N THR A 50 -6.30 20.19 0.27
CA THR A 50 -6.22 21.54 0.84
C THR A 50 -5.01 21.77 1.75
N TYR A 51 -4.07 20.81 1.84
CA TYR A 51 -2.86 20.94 2.67
C TYR A 51 -2.02 22.16 2.24
N PRO A 52 -1.54 23.01 3.18
CA PRO A 52 -1.63 22.88 4.63
C PRO A 52 -2.73 23.71 5.29
N ASN A 53 -3.80 24.03 4.59
CA ASN A 53 -4.85 24.96 5.03
C ASN A 53 -6.07 24.20 5.59
N ALA A 54 -6.08 23.95 6.92
CA ALA A 54 -7.22 23.38 7.62
C ALA A 54 -8.25 24.44 7.99
N ALA A 55 -9.53 24.08 8.00
CA ALA A 55 -10.64 25.00 8.34
C ALA A 55 -10.65 25.40 9.82
N ASN A 56 -10.17 24.51 10.71
CA ASN A 56 -10.09 24.69 12.16
C ASN A 56 -11.42 25.16 12.82
N PRO A 57 -12.55 24.52 12.57
CA PRO A 57 -13.79 24.87 13.23
C PRO A 57 -13.75 24.51 14.72
N ALA A 58 -14.55 25.21 15.52
CA ALA A 58 -14.61 24.97 16.95
C ALA A 58 -15.13 23.55 17.25
N GLY A 59 -14.39 22.81 18.10
CA GLY A 59 -14.76 21.46 18.52
C GLY A 59 -14.07 20.32 17.75
N GLU A 60 -13.34 20.63 16.68
CA GLU A 60 -12.49 19.67 15.98
C GLU A 60 -11.01 19.80 16.40
N PRO A 61 -10.20 18.73 16.24
CA PRO A 61 -8.76 18.82 16.43
C PRO A 61 -8.15 19.92 15.55
N VAL A 62 -7.18 20.66 16.09
CA VAL A 62 -6.58 21.80 15.40
C VAL A 62 -5.32 21.38 14.67
N PHE A 63 -5.22 21.72 13.38
CA PHE A 63 -3.96 21.70 12.65
C PHE A 63 -3.47 23.12 12.40
N THR A 64 -2.23 23.40 12.78
CA THR A 64 -1.57 24.69 12.52
C THR A 64 -0.30 24.45 11.71
N PRO A 65 -0.22 24.96 10.47
CA PRO A 65 0.98 24.83 9.66
C PRO A 65 2.15 25.57 10.27
N ALA A 66 3.34 25.03 10.14
CA ALA A 66 4.57 25.78 10.41
C ALA A 66 4.72 26.92 9.39
N ARG A 67 5.48 27.95 9.74
CA ARG A 67 5.61 29.17 8.93
C ARG A 67 6.10 28.91 7.49
N ASP A 68 6.93 27.87 7.32
CA ASP A 68 7.61 27.49 6.08
C ASP A 68 7.08 26.15 5.53
N THR A 69 5.87 25.73 5.93
CA THR A 69 5.25 24.53 5.38
C THR A 69 4.98 24.73 3.89
N PRO A 70 5.55 23.90 3.00
CA PRO A 70 5.32 24.01 1.57
C PRO A 70 3.88 23.66 1.24
N THR A 71 3.37 24.26 0.17
CA THR A 71 2.11 23.85 -0.45
C THR A 71 2.31 22.60 -1.29
N VAL A 72 1.22 21.89 -1.55
CA VAL A 72 1.14 20.74 -2.45
C VAL A 72 0.52 21.14 -3.78
N ASN A 73 0.63 20.30 -4.78
CA ASN A 73 -0.23 20.35 -5.95
C ASN A 73 -1.60 19.78 -5.54
N GLY A 74 -2.48 20.65 -5.08
CA GLY A 74 -3.79 20.30 -4.50
C GLY A 74 -4.92 21.14 -5.08
N LEU A 75 -6.01 21.22 -4.33
CA LEU A 75 -7.23 21.95 -4.70
C LEU A 75 -7.03 23.46 -4.49
N ASP A 76 -6.86 24.19 -5.56
CA ASP A 76 -6.82 25.64 -5.53
C ASP A 76 -8.25 26.24 -5.49
N GLU A 77 -8.34 27.56 -5.39
CA GLU A 77 -9.62 28.27 -5.31
C GLU A 77 -10.48 28.06 -6.57
N ALA A 78 -9.86 27.89 -7.75
CA ALA A 78 -10.59 27.64 -8.98
C ALA A 78 -11.20 26.24 -8.97
N LEU A 79 -10.45 25.23 -8.56
CA LEU A 79 -10.94 23.86 -8.42
C LEU A 79 -12.01 23.71 -7.33
N LEU A 80 -11.88 24.44 -6.23
CA LEU A 80 -12.86 24.42 -5.15
C LEU A 80 -14.18 25.12 -5.51
N ASN A 81 -14.19 26.11 -6.40
CA ASN A 81 -15.36 26.93 -6.67
C ASN A 81 -15.94 26.78 -8.09
N ASN A 82 -15.14 26.33 -9.06
CA ASN A 82 -15.54 26.20 -10.47
C ASN A 82 -14.99 24.88 -11.05
N ASN A 83 -15.20 23.78 -10.35
CA ASN A 83 -14.65 22.48 -10.70
C ASN A 83 -15.21 21.96 -12.03
N PRO A 84 -14.39 21.34 -12.90
CA PRO A 84 -14.85 20.70 -14.13
C PRO A 84 -16.01 19.72 -13.92
N ASN A 85 -16.02 18.95 -12.83
CA ASN A 85 -17.12 18.04 -12.49
C ASN A 85 -18.45 18.75 -12.25
N LYS A 86 -18.42 19.95 -11.64
CA LYS A 86 -19.61 20.80 -11.49
C LYS A 86 -20.11 21.34 -12.82
N LEU A 87 -19.20 21.61 -13.74
CA LEU A 87 -19.51 22.26 -15.01
C LEU A 87 -19.90 21.27 -16.10
N ASN A 88 -19.50 20.00 -15.99
CA ASN A 88 -19.83 18.96 -16.97
C ASN A 88 -21.29 18.50 -16.81
N ALA A 89 -22.10 18.76 -17.84
CA ALA A 89 -23.52 18.38 -17.86
C ALA A 89 -23.76 16.86 -17.79
N ALA A 90 -22.77 16.01 -18.11
CA ALA A 90 -22.89 14.57 -18.01
C ALA A 90 -23.06 14.08 -16.57
N ASN A 91 -22.58 14.83 -15.57
CA ASN A 91 -22.79 14.54 -14.16
C ASN A 91 -24.20 14.88 -13.66
N GLY A 92 -25.02 15.53 -14.48
CA GLY A 92 -26.41 15.87 -14.12
C GLY A 92 -26.51 16.69 -12.83
N SER A 93 -27.45 16.30 -11.96
CA SER A 93 -27.66 16.95 -10.66
C SER A 93 -26.55 16.64 -9.63
N ASP A 94 -25.77 15.60 -9.86
CA ASP A 94 -24.71 15.15 -8.96
C ASP A 94 -23.37 15.88 -9.21
N GLY A 95 -23.28 16.66 -10.29
CA GLY A 95 -22.17 17.53 -10.57
C GLY A 95 -22.04 18.64 -9.51
N VAL A 96 -21.02 18.55 -8.64
CA VAL A 96 -20.75 19.47 -7.54
C VAL A 96 -19.28 19.89 -7.52
N ASN A 97 -18.98 20.99 -6.84
CA ASN A 97 -17.62 21.36 -6.51
C ASN A 97 -17.10 20.45 -5.38
N PRO A 98 -15.77 20.29 -5.22
CA PRO A 98 -15.22 19.67 -4.03
C PRO A 98 -15.72 20.35 -2.76
N PHE A 99 -16.02 19.56 -1.74
CA PHE A 99 -16.53 20.06 -0.47
C PHE A 99 -15.90 19.33 0.71
N ARG A 100 -15.76 20.03 1.83
CA ARG A 100 -15.18 19.47 3.03
C ARG A 100 -16.16 18.50 3.70
N LEU A 101 -15.67 17.32 4.02
CA LEU A 101 -16.27 16.39 4.96
C LEU A 101 -15.69 16.66 6.35
N ASP A 102 -16.53 16.70 7.37
CA ASP A 102 -16.08 16.83 8.75
C ASP A 102 -16.02 15.49 9.48
N ARG A 103 -15.59 15.49 10.73
CA ARG A 103 -15.44 14.27 11.52
C ARG A 103 -16.76 13.52 11.77
N SER A 104 -17.89 14.18 11.72
CA SER A 104 -19.21 13.54 11.85
C SER A 104 -19.65 12.83 10.56
N GLU A 105 -18.99 13.14 9.45
CA GLU A 105 -19.18 12.54 8.13
C GLU A 105 -18.09 11.51 7.78
N ALA A 106 -17.39 10.97 8.80
CA ALA A 106 -16.31 9.99 8.61
C ALA A 106 -16.80 8.68 7.98
N ALA A 107 -18.05 8.26 8.26
CA ALA A 107 -18.65 7.11 7.60
C ALA A 107 -19.16 7.50 6.22
N THR A 108 -18.55 7.00 5.18
CA THR A 108 -18.95 7.22 3.78
C THR A 108 -19.19 5.91 3.06
N SER A 109 -19.88 5.95 1.92
CA SER A 109 -19.96 4.79 1.02
C SER A 109 -18.67 4.58 0.27
N ASP A 110 -18.39 3.32 -0.01
CA ASP A 110 -17.48 2.84 -1.02
C ASP A 110 -17.85 3.42 -2.40
N GLN A 111 -16.89 3.99 -3.11
CA GLN A 111 -17.05 4.51 -4.45
C GLN A 111 -16.67 3.43 -5.48
N ASP A 112 -17.10 3.57 -6.74
CA ASP A 112 -16.71 2.61 -7.78
C ASP A 112 -15.27 2.88 -8.24
N HIS A 113 -14.35 2.03 -7.83
CA HIS A 113 -12.92 2.10 -8.17
C HIS A 113 -12.49 0.95 -9.08
N ALA A 114 -13.43 0.39 -9.85
CA ALA A 114 -13.11 -0.62 -10.86
C ALA A 114 -12.19 -0.05 -11.95
N TYR A 115 -11.35 -0.90 -12.50
CA TYR A 115 -10.33 -0.56 -13.52
C TYR A 115 -10.87 0.30 -14.69
N LEU A 116 -12.06 -0.02 -15.19
CA LEU A 116 -12.71 0.74 -16.26
C LEU A 116 -13.31 2.06 -15.75
N ALA A 117 -14.00 2.03 -14.61
CA ALA A 117 -14.72 3.18 -14.07
C ALA A 117 -13.76 4.33 -13.73
N GLU A 118 -12.63 4.04 -13.10
CA GLU A 118 -11.58 5.03 -12.84
C GLU A 118 -11.04 5.67 -14.13
N GLN A 119 -10.79 4.88 -15.17
CA GLN A 119 -10.33 5.43 -16.44
C GLN A 119 -11.36 6.35 -17.09
N LEU A 120 -12.65 5.97 -17.04
CA LEU A 120 -13.73 6.79 -17.60
C LEU A 120 -13.89 8.12 -16.84
N SER A 121 -13.74 8.10 -15.50
CA SER A 121 -13.84 9.32 -14.70
C SER A 121 -12.74 10.35 -15.03
N PHE A 122 -11.57 9.88 -15.47
CA PHE A 122 -10.44 10.72 -15.87
C PHE A 122 -10.66 11.44 -17.19
N HIS A 123 -11.51 10.92 -18.04
CA HIS A 123 -11.93 11.53 -19.30
C HIS A 123 -10.77 12.19 -20.07
N PHE A 124 -9.72 11.41 -20.36
CA PHE A 124 -8.50 11.86 -21.08
C PHE A 124 -7.77 13.05 -20.41
N GLY A 125 -7.83 13.14 -19.07
CA GLY A 125 -7.17 14.20 -18.30
C GLY A 125 -8.03 15.45 -18.06
N LEU A 126 -9.28 15.46 -18.51
CA LEU A 126 -10.24 16.51 -18.14
C LEU A 126 -10.66 16.40 -16.68
N MET A 127 -10.54 15.22 -16.09
CA MET A 127 -10.86 14.94 -14.69
C MET A 127 -12.25 15.42 -14.28
N ASP A 128 -13.27 15.20 -15.10
CA ASP A 128 -14.56 15.87 -15.04
C ASP A 128 -15.79 14.95 -15.06
N LEU A 129 -15.61 13.62 -14.91
CA LEU A 129 -16.71 12.64 -14.90
C LEU A 129 -16.78 11.79 -13.62
N PHE A 130 -16.19 12.24 -12.51
CA PHE A 130 -16.18 11.47 -11.27
C PHE A 130 -17.58 11.15 -10.73
N PRO A 131 -18.53 12.09 -10.58
CA PRO A 131 -19.87 11.74 -10.11
C PRO A 131 -20.61 10.74 -10.99
N SER A 132 -20.43 10.79 -12.32
CA SER A 132 -21.16 9.90 -13.24
C SER A 132 -20.55 8.50 -13.31
N GLU A 133 -19.21 8.38 -13.28
CA GLU A 133 -18.51 7.13 -13.59
C GLU A 133 -18.13 6.32 -12.34
N VAL A 134 -17.71 6.99 -11.26
CA VAL A 134 -17.25 6.34 -10.02
C VAL A 134 -18.10 6.70 -8.79
N GLY A 135 -18.89 7.78 -8.84
CA GLY A 135 -19.68 8.22 -7.69
C GLY A 135 -20.77 7.23 -7.32
N THR A 136 -20.85 6.90 -6.02
CA THR A 136 -21.97 6.18 -5.42
C THR A 136 -22.65 7.05 -4.38
N ALA A 137 -23.98 6.91 -4.23
CA ALA A 137 -24.70 7.57 -3.14
C ALA A 137 -24.33 6.87 -1.82
N GLY A 138 -24.08 7.65 -0.79
CA GLY A 138 -23.59 7.04 0.42
C GLY A 138 -24.02 7.65 1.73
N PRO A 139 -23.82 6.91 2.84
CA PRO A 139 -23.93 7.48 4.16
C PRO A 139 -22.93 8.65 4.33
N PRO A 140 -23.11 9.52 5.29
CA PRO A 140 -23.59 9.19 6.62
C PRO A 140 -25.10 8.98 6.68
N PRO A 141 -25.61 8.22 7.67
CA PRO A 141 -27.04 8.06 7.87
C PRO A 141 -27.72 9.41 7.97
N GLY A 142 -28.65 9.69 7.04
CA GLY A 142 -29.31 10.99 6.97
C GLY A 142 -28.51 12.08 6.25
N GLY A 143 -27.44 11.74 5.53
CA GLY A 143 -26.71 12.67 4.67
C GLY A 143 -27.63 13.46 3.77
N SER A 144 -27.43 14.76 3.71
CA SER A 144 -28.20 15.70 2.87
C SER A 144 -27.26 16.47 1.97
N GLY A 145 -27.79 17.00 0.88
CA GLY A 145 -26.94 17.65 -0.11
C GLY A 145 -26.02 16.66 -0.83
N PRO A 146 -24.76 17.04 -1.13
CA PRO A 146 -23.84 16.20 -1.91
C PRO A 146 -23.55 14.82 -1.31
N THR A 147 -23.51 14.69 0.03
CA THR A 147 -23.21 13.42 0.71
C THR A 147 -24.28 12.35 0.52
N GLY A 148 -25.51 12.73 0.20
CA GLY A 148 -26.61 11.82 -0.12
C GLY A 148 -26.73 11.46 -1.60
N THR A 149 -25.79 11.85 -2.44
CA THR A 149 -25.80 11.67 -3.91
C THR A 149 -24.47 11.12 -4.40
N LYS A 150 -24.39 10.80 -5.70
CA LYS A 150 -23.12 10.46 -6.35
C LYS A 150 -22.05 11.57 -6.27
N GLY A 151 -22.46 12.81 -5.97
CA GLY A 151 -21.56 13.92 -5.70
C GLY A 151 -20.69 13.73 -4.46
N LEU A 152 -20.97 12.74 -3.59
CA LEU A 152 -20.11 12.39 -2.45
C LEU A 152 -18.65 12.17 -2.85
N VAL A 153 -18.41 11.63 -4.03
CA VAL A 153 -17.05 11.38 -4.55
C VAL A 153 -16.17 12.62 -4.63
N MET A 154 -16.77 13.81 -4.63
CA MET A 154 -16.09 15.12 -4.62
C MET A 154 -15.73 15.60 -3.20
N GLY A 155 -16.05 14.82 -2.17
CA GLY A 155 -15.74 15.14 -0.78
C GLY A 155 -14.26 15.01 -0.46
N TYR A 156 -13.74 15.88 0.42
CA TYR A 156 -12.39 15.80 0.93
C TYR A 156 -12.35 16.03 2.44
N TYR A 157 -11.38 15.40 3.10
CA TYR A 157 -11.04 15.69 4.49
C TYR A 157 -9.86 16.64 4.56
N ASP A 158 -9.85 17.50 5.60
CA ASP A 158 -8.71 18.37 5.88
C ASP A 158 -7.96 17.94 7.16
N GLY A 159 -6.98 18.74 7.58
CA GLY A 159 -6.18 18.49 8.77
C GLY A 159 -6.94 18.43 10.09
N ASN A 160 -8.23 18.70 10.11
CA ASN A 160 -9.08 18.57 11.29
C ASN A 160 -9.64 17.14 11.43
N THR A 161 -9.73 16.39 10.34
CA THR A 161 -10.16 14.99 10.32
C THR A 161 -8.97 14.05 10.20
N VAL A 162 -8.10 14.23 9.20
CA VAL A 162 -6.86 13.43 9.02
C VAL A 162 -5.67 14.10 9.71
N THR A 163 -5.88 14.54 10.92
CA THR A 163 -4.98 15.40 11.70
C THR A 163 -3.61 14.77 11.90
N ALA A 164 -3.56 13.47 12.17
CA ALA A 164 -2.29 12.77 12.36
C ALA A 164 -1.46 12.72 11.08
N LEU A 165 -2.08 12.42 9.94
CA LEU A 165 -1.39 12.35 8.65
C LEU A 165 -0.79 13.72 8.27
N TRP A 166 -1.53 14.82 8.48
CA TRP A 166 -1.01 16.16 8.24
C TRP A 166 0.11 16.54 9.20
N ASN A 167 0.03 16.13 10.48
CA ASN A 167 1.12 16.33 11.43
C ASN A 167 2.36 15.52 11.05
N TYR A 168 2.21 14.28 10.54
CA TYR A 168 3.35 13.50 10.04
C TYR A 168 3.94 14.11 8.78
N ALA A 169 3.13 14.53 7.81
CA ALA A 169 3.58 15.19 6.61
C ALA A 169 4.41 16.46 6.91
N GLN A 170 3.91 17.31 7.82
CA GLN A 170 4.61 18.53 8.24
C GLN A 170 5.90 18.25 9.02
N HIS A 171 5.98 17.15 9.76
CA HIS A 171 7.14 16.86 10.59
C HIS A 171 8.22 16.04 9.88
N PHE A 172 7.82 15.32 8.83
CA PHE A 172 8.66 14.43 8.04
C PHE A 172 8.53 14.78 6.54
N ALA A 173 8.46 13.78 5.67
CA ALA A 173 8.36 13.99 4.24
C ALA A 173 7.09 13.33 3.67
N MET A 174 6.44 14.01 2.74
CA MET A 174 5.33 13.48 1.95
C MET A 174 5.61 13.65 0.46
N SER A 175 4.92 12.88 -0.38
CA SER A 175 4.88 13.10 -1.83
C SER A 175 3.49 13.62 -2.23
N ASP A 176 3.45 14.60 -3.13
CA ASP A 176 2.23 15.05 -3.80
C ASP A 176 2.16 14.58 -5.27
N ASN A 177 3.05 13.65 -5.65
CA ASN A 177 3.16 13.14 -7.01
C ASN A 177 3.41 11.62 -7.01
N SER A 178 2.66 10.90 -6.15
CA SER A 178 2.66 9.44 -6.06
C SER A 178 1.36 8.86 -6.60
N TYR A 179 1.43 7.78 -7.35
CA TYR A 179 0.31 7.21 -8.10
C TYR A 179 0.12 5.72 -7.82
N CYS A 180 -1.08 5.22 -8.04
CA CYS A 180 -1.28 3.80 -8.29
C CYS A 180 -0.43 3.38 -9.50
N THR A 181 0.19 2.21 -9.42
CA THR A 181 1.03 1.72 -10.53
C THR A 181 0.20 1.47 -11.80
N VAL A 182 -1.03 1.01 -11.61
CA VAL A 182 -2.05 0.83 -12.66
C VAL A 182 -3.40 1.28 -12.13
N PHE A 183 -4.39 1.44 -13.00
CA PHE A 183 -5.79 1.59 -12.59
C PHE A 183 -6.32 0.30 -11.95
N GLY A 184 -7.38 0.43 -11.18
CA GLY A 184 -8.12 -0.68 -10.60
C GLY A 184 -8.09 -0.74 -9.08
N PRO A 185 -8.87 -1.68 -8.51
CA PRO A 185 -9.11 -1.76 -7.08
C PRO A 185 -7.92 -2.37 -6.30
N SER A 186 -8.15 -2.74 -5.05
CA SER A 186 -7.13 -3.07 -4.04
C SER A 186 -6.13 -4.15 -4.46
N THR A 187 -6.57 -5.25 -5.10
CA THR A 187 -5.62 -6.33 -5.48
C THR A 187 -4.55 -5.89 -6.48
N PRO A 188 -4.84 -5.15 -7.57
CA PRO A 188 -3.81 -4.54 -8.40
C PRO A 188 -2.78 -3.71 -7.64
N GLY A 189 -3.21 -2.84 -6.71
CA GLY A 189 -2.31 -2.07 -5.85
C GLY A 189 -1.43 -2.95 -4.97
N ALA A 190 -2.04 -3.92 -4.30
CA ALA A 190 -1.38 -4.89 -3.44
C ALA A 190 -0.31 -5.71 -4.18
N LEU A 191 -0.61 -6.21 -5.38
CA LEU A 191 0.34 -6.95 -6.20
C LEU A 191 1.48 -6.06 -6.70
N ASN A 192 1.20 -4.82 -7.07
CA ASN A 192 2.22 -3.88 -7.51
C ASN A 192 3.18 -3.48 -6.37
N LEU A 193 2.72 -3.41 -5.12
CA LEU A 193 3.59 -3.16 -3.97
C LEU A 193 4.66 -4.23 -3.80
N ILE A 194 4.35 -5.50 -4.09
CA ILE A 194 5.25 -6.62 -3.78
C ILE A 194 5.94 -7.24 -5.00
N SER A 195 5.44 -6.98 -6.21
CA SER A 195 5.99 -7.55 -7.44
C SER A 195 6.12 -6.55 -8.58
N GLY A 196 5.52 -5.37 -8.46
CA GLY A 196 5.48 -4.38 -9.54
C GLY A 196 4.74 -4.86 -10.78
N GLN A 197 3.86 -5.85 -10.66
CA GLN A 197 3.13 -6.41 -11.80
C GLN A 197 1.85 -7.13 -11.40
N THR A 198 0.86 -7.07 -12.29
CA THR A 198 -0.46 -7.71 -12.14
C THR A 198 -0.71 -8.80 -13.19
N ASN A 199 0.18 -8.94 -14.18
CA ASN A 199 0.17 -10.03 -15.16
C ASN A 199 0.86 -11.29 -14.62
N GLY A 200 0.75 -12.39 -15.37
CA GLY A 200 1.35 -13.67 -14.98
C GLY A 200 0.46 -14.51 -14.08
N VAL A 201 -0.86 -14.42 -14.27
CA VAL A 201 -1.81 -15.30 -13.60
C VAL A 201 -1.57 -16.74 -14.06
N ALA A 202 -1.23 -17.63 -13.12
CA ALA A 202 -0.93 -19.05 -13.38
C ALA A 202 -2.18 -19.93 -13.33
N GLN A 203 -3.13 -19.60 -12.45
CA GLN A 203 -4.37 -20.35 -12.27
C GLN A 203 -5.53 -19.43 -11.95
N ILE A 204 -6.71 -19.77 -12.45
CA ILE A 204 -7.97 -19.06 -12.20
C ILE A 204 -9.02 -20.08 -11.79
N LEU A 205 -9.79 -19.77 -10.74
CA LEU A 205 -10.95 -20.55 -10.30
C LEU A 205 -12.20 -19.66 -10.24
N ASN A 206 -13.35 -20.28 -10.42
CA ASN A 206 -14.69 -19.70 -10.25
C ASN A 206 -14.99 -18.49 -11.17
N GLY A 207 -14.39 -18.45 -12.37
CA GLY A 207 -14.67 -17.45 -13.39
C GLY A 207 -13.51 -16.46 -13.64
N THR A 208 -13.68 -15.60 -14.63
CA THR A 208 -12.65 -14.71 -15.17
C THR A 208 -13.01 -13.23 -15.11
N SER A 209 -14.04 -12.85 -14.34
CA SER A 209 -14.50 -11.45 -14.31
C SER A 209 -13.51 -10.48 -13.66
N GLN A 210 -12.51 -10.99 -12.93
CA GLN A 210 -11.48 -10.19 -12.25
C GLN A 210 -10.15 -10.16 -13.01
N VAL A 211 -10.12 -10.72 -14.21
CA VAL A 211 -8.90 -10.77 -15.04
C VAL A 211 -9.24 -10.48 -16.50
N VAL A 212 -8.25 -10.00 -17.25
CA VAL A 212 -8.33 -9.83 -18.71
C VAL A 212 -7.17 -10.57 -19.38
N SER A 213 -7.31 -10.86 -20.68
CA SER A 213 -6.18 -11.39 -21.45
C SER A 213 -5.00 -10.41 -21.42
N ASP A 214 -3.80 -10.92 -21.15
CA ASP A 214 -2.56 -10.14 -21.17
C ASP A 214 -2.02 -9.87 -22.59
N GLY A 215 -2.70 -10.39 -23.62
CA GLY A 215 -2.29 -10.32 -25.01
C GLY A 215 -1.16 -11.29 -25.42
N ASN A 216 -0.60 -12.04 -24.46
CA ASN A 216 0.52 -12.97 -24.66
C ASN A 216 0.16 -14.43 -24.38
N GLY A 217 -1.13 -14.72 -24.24
CA GLY A 217 -1.67 -16.06 -23.96
C GLY A 217 -1.87 -16.35 -22.47
N GLY A 218 -1.66 -15.37 -21.60
CA GLY A 218 -1.95 -15.37 -20.16
C GLY A 218 -3.02 -14.36 -19.79
N PHE A 219 -3.06 -14.01 -18.49
CA PHE A 219 -4.02 -13.07 -17.93
C PHE A 219 -3.36 -12.06 -16.99
N THR A 220 -4.00 -10.89 -16.90
CA THR A 220 -3.68 -9.80 -15.96
C THR A 220 -4.86 -9.62 -15.00
N VAL A 221 -4.55 -9.42 -13.72
CA VAL A 221 -5.54 -9.07 -12.69
C VAL A 221 -5.91 -7.59 -12.86
N VAL A 222 -7.22 -7.31 -12.94
CA VAL A 222 -7.80 -5.96 -13.06
C VAL A 222 -8.89 -5.68 -12.04
N GLY A 223 -9.22 -6.66 -11.19
CA GLY A 223 -10.23 -6.57 -10.12
C GLY A 223 -9.73 -7.24 -8.85
N ASP A 224 -10.66 -7.66 -7.96
CA ASP A 224 -10.37 -8.24 -6.64
C ASP A 224 -10.69 -9.74 -6.57
N PRO A 225 -9.93 -10.60 -7.24
CA PRO A 225 -10.01 -12.03 -7.01
C PRO A 225 -9.41 -12.35 -5.64
N GLN A 226 -9.82 -13.45 -5.01
CA GLN A 226 -9.15 -13.96 -3.81
C GLN A 226 -7.94 -14.83 -4.18
N PRO A 227 -6.95 -15.00 -3.28
CA PRO A 227 -5.82 -15.88 -3.53
C PRO A 227 -6.24 -17.34 -3.44
N ILE A 228 -5.85 -18.19 -4.40
CA ILE A 228 -6.20 -19.63 -4.40
C ILE A 228 -5.60 -20.33 -3.18
N GLY A 229 -6.45 -20.99 -2.41
CA GLY A 229 -6.06 -21.90 -1.32
C GLY A 229 -5.98 -21.26 0.05
N ASP A 230 -6.23 -19.98 0.20
CA ASP A 230 -6.38 -19.37 1.52
C ASP A 230 -7.60 -19.98 2.23
N VAL A 231 -7.40 -20.45 3.46
CA VAL A 231 -8.45 -21.13 4.24
C VAL A 231 -9.67 -20.23 4.52
N CYS A 232 -9.51 -18.92 4.42
CA CYS A 232 -10.58 -17.94 4.61
C CYS A 232 -11.25 -17.48 3.32
N ASP A 233 -10.84 -18.01 2.16
CA ASP A 233 -11.46 -17.71 0.89
C ASP A 233 -12.91 -18.13 0.82
N SER A 234 -13.70 -17.35 0.08
CA SER A 234 -15.04 -17.75 -0.32
C SER A 234 -14.96 -18.71 -1.52
N PRO A 235 -15.52 -19.93 -1.42
CA PRO A 235 -15.43 -20.90 -2.50
C PRO A 235 -16.21 -20.51 -3.76
N THR A 236 -16.97 -19.43 -3.73
CA THR A 236 -17.79 -18.94 -4.86
C THR A 236 -17.25 -17.67 -5.52
N ARG A 237 -16.28 -16.99 -4.90
CA ARG A 237 -15.64 -15.82 -5.51
C ARG A 237 -14.59 -16.24 -6.53
N ASN A 238 -14.29 -15.34 -7.48
CA ASN A 238 -13.14 -15.54 -8.35
C ASN A 238 -11.87 -15.65 -7.52
N GLN A 239 -11.00 -16.57 -7.89
CA GLN A 239 -9.72 -16.78 -7.22
C GLN A 239 -8.62 -16.88 -8.26
N VAL A 240 -7.44 -16.36 -7.92
CA VAL A 240 -6.25 -16.44 -8.78
C VAL A 240 -5.02 -16.88 -8.00
N GLN A 241 -4.07 -17.48 -8.73
CA GLN A 241 -2.72 -17.72 -8.27
C GLN A 241 -1.77 -17.07 -9.27
N MET A 242 -0.80 -16.31 -8.75
CA MET A 242 0.20 -15.64 -9.56
C MET A 242 1.41 -16.54 -9.79
N ALA A 243 2.03 -16.40 -10.96
CA ALA A 243 3.36 -16.95 -11.26
C ALA A 243 4.45 -15.88 -11.07
N GLY A 244 5.69 -16.31 -11.24
CA GLY A 244 6.84 -15.39 -11.17
C GLY A 244 7.30 -15.16 -9.74
N LYS A 245 8.03 -14.07 -9.55
CA LYS A 245 8.63 -13.70 -8.27
C LYS A 245 7.95 -12.48 -7.68
N ASN A 246 7.98 -12.41 -6.36
CA ASN A 246 7.73 -11.21 -5.59
C ASN A 246 8.98 -10.82 -4.79
N ILE A 247 8.93 -9.71 -4.08
CA ILE A 247 10.07 -9.21 -3.30
C ILE A 247 10.50 -10.18 -2.20
N GLY A 248 9.59 -10.97 -1.63
CA GLY A 248 9.90 -11.99 -0.64
C GLY A 248 10.84 -13.06 -1.15
N ASP A 249 10.73 -13.45 -2.42
CA ASP A 249 11.66 -14.39 -3.06
C ASP A 249 13.08 -13.84 -3.12
N LEU A 250 13.21 -12.54 -3.44
CA LEU A 250 14.53 -11.89 -3.52
C LEU A 250 15.14 -11.70 -2.12
N LEU A 251 14.33 -11.29 -1.15
CA LEU A 251 14.76 -11.13 0.24
C LEU A 251 15.20 -12.47 0.83
N ASN A 252 14.44 -13.55 0.59
CA ASN A 252 14.82 -14.91 1.00
C ASN A 252 16.15 -15.35 0.39
N ALA A 253 16.33 -15.11 -0.91
CA ALA A 253 17.58 -15.46 -1.60
C ALA A 253 18.80 -14.68 -1.06
N ALA A 254 18.58 -13.45 -0.59
CA ALA A 254 19.62 -12.61 0.00
C ALA A 254 19.79 -12.81 1.52
N GLY A 255 18.97 -13.65 2.17
CA GLY A 255 19.00 -13.86 3.62
C GLY A 255 18.58 -12.63 4.44
N VAL A 256 17.80 -11.73 3.84
CA VAL A 256 17.26 -10.53 4.50
C VAL A 256 15.97 -10.91 5.23
N SER A 257 15.86 -10.57 6.51
CA SER A 257 14.66 -10.87 7.29
C SER A 257 13.48 -10.00 6.85
N TRP A 258 12.30 -10.62 6.67
CA TRP A 258 11.10 -9.90 6.27
C TRP A 258 9.83 -10.57 6.76
N GLY A 259 8.71 -9.85 6.78
CA GLY A 259 7.41 -10.40 7.11
C GLY A 259 6.25 -9.53 6.61
N ALA A 260 5.14 -10.19 6.30
CA ALA A 260 3.84 -9.59 6.06
C ALA A 260 2.95 -9.84 7.28
N PHE A 261 2.42 -8.78 7.86
CA PHE A 261 1.69 -8.80 9.11
C PHE A 261 0.30 -8.21 8.89
N MET A 262 -0.71 -9.07 8.87
CA MET A 262 -2.10 -8.67 8.59
C MET A 262 -2.98 -8.83 9.81
N GLY A 263 -3.85 -7.86 10.00
CA GLY A 263 -4.89 -7.93 11.00
C GLY A 263 -5.85 -9.09 10.73
N GLY A 264 -6.16 -9.87 11.77
CA GLY A 264 -7.06 -11.01 11.62
C GLY A 264 -6.42 -12.30 11.10
N PHE A 265 -5.12 -12.32 10.80
CA PHE A 265 -4.44 -13.48 10.22
C PHE A 265 -4.28 -14.66 11.21
N ASP A 266 -4.17 -14.41 12.51
CA ASP A 266 -4.18 -15.46 13.53
C ASP A 266 -5.60 -15.98 13.77
N LEU A 267 -5.93 -17.12 13.21
CA LEU A 267 -7.26 -17.74 13.34
C LEU A 267 -7.54 -18.35 14.73
N THR A 268 -6.53 -18.44 15.60
CA THR A 268 -6.67 -18.99 16.96
C THR A 268 -7.15 -17.96 17.97
N VAL A 269 -7.07 -16.67 17.63
CA VAL A 269 -7.53 -15.58 18.50
C VAL A 269 -9.06 -15.51 18.52
N THR A 270 -9.61 -15.27 19.71
CA THR A 270 -11.03 -14.94 19.90
C THR A 270 -11.15 -13.49 20.37
N ASN A 271 -11.89 -12.68 19.65
CA ASN A 271 -12.14 -11.29 20.00
C ASN A 271 -13.10 -11.17 21.22
N PRO A 272 -13.13 -10.03 21.92
CA PRO A 272 -14.03 -9.82 23.07
C PRO A 272 -15.53 -10.02 22.76
N ASN A 273 -15.94 -9.86 21.49
CA ASN A 273 -17.30 -10.13 21.02
C ASN A 273 -17.60 -11.62 20.78
N GLY A 274 -16.63 -12.51 21.05
CA GLY A 274 -16.78 -13.97 20.92
C GLY A 274 -16.51 -14.51 19.51
N THR A 275 -16.15 -13.66 18.53
CA THR A 275 -15.85 -14.10 17.16
C THR A 275 -14.40 -14.60 17.04
N THR A 276 -14.19 -15.62 16.17
CA THR A 276 -12.88 -16.27 15.98
C THR A 276 -12.73 -16.84 14.57
N GLY A 277 -11.53 -17.28 14.21
CA GLY A 277 -11.23 -17.86 12.90
C GLY A 277 -11.41 -16.85 11.76
N CYS A 278 -11.75 -17.32 10.57
CA CYS A 278 -11.98 -16.47 9.39
C CYS A 278 -13.15 -15.47 9.54
N LYS A 279 -13.98 -15.62 10.57
CA LYS A 279 -15.08 -14.71 10.89
C LYS A 279 -14.82 -13.88 12.14
N ARG A 280 -13.57 -13.85 12.60
CA ARG A 280 -13.16 -12.90 13.64
C ARG A 280 -13.49 -11.50 13.16
N SER A 281 -14.18 -10.73 13.99
CA SER A 281 -14.71 -9.42 13.62
C SER A 281 -14.54 -8.41 14.73
N THR A 282 -14.37 -7.17 14.35
CA THR A 282 -14.27 -6.01 15.25
C THR A 282 -15.40 -5.04 14.94
N LYS A 283 -15.90 -4.37 15.98
CA LYS A 283 -16.90 -3.32 15.85
C LYS A 283 -16.22 -1.96 15.89
N SER A 284 -16.42 -1.16 14.86
CA SER A 284 -16.28 0.29 14.91
C SER A 284 -17.54 0.93 15.48
N ASP A 285 -17.39 2.01 16.24
CA ASP A 285 -18.53 2.81 16.69
C ASP A 285 -19.05 3.75 15.59
N ILE A 286 -18.30 3.90 14.49
CA ILE A 286 -18.61 4.77 13.34
C ILE A 286 -19.25 3.95 12.22
N THR A 287 -18.56 2.90 11.73
CA THR A 287 -18.97 2.15 10.53
C THR A 287 -19.66 0.81 10.82
N GLY A 288 -19.66 0.35 12.08
CA GLY A 288 -20.29 -0.92 12.45
C GLY A 288 -19.31 -2.09 12.53
N THR A 289 -19.77 -3.31 12.24
CA THR A 289 -18.97 -4.52 12.42
C THR A 289 -18.48 -5.08 11.08
N SER A 290 -17.17 -5.31 10.96
CA SER A 290 -16.54 -5.97 9.82
C SER A 290 -15.65 -7.12 10.24
N ASN A 291 -15.43 -8.09 9.36
CA ASN A 291 -14.44 -9.15 9.58
C ASN A 291 -13.05 -8.53 9.62
N ASP A 292 -12.20 -9.00 10.56
CA ASP A 292 -10.86 -8.44 10.73
C ASP A 292 -9.95 -8.70 9.52
N TYR A 293 -10.04 -9.90 8.92
CA TYR A 293 -9.22 -10.33 7.79
C TYR A 293 -10.03 -10.31 6.48
N ILE A 294 -9.43 -9.73 5.45
CA ILE A 294 -9.98 -9.69 4.10
C ILE A 294 -9.01 -10.43 3.16
N PRO A 295 -9.40 -11.59 2.57
CA PRO A 295 -8.47 -12.43 1.81
C PRO A 295 -7.84 -11.74 0.60
N HIS A 296 -8.56 -10.90 -0.14
CA HIS A 296 -8.00 -10.25 -1.33
C HIS A 296 -6.98 -9.14 -1.01
N HIS A 297 -6.87 -8.69 0.24
CA HIS A 297 -5.80 -7.79 0.70
C HIS A 297 -4.50 -8.54 1.04
N ALA A 298 -4.49 -9.88 1.00
CA ALA A 298 -3.34 -10.68 1.45
C ALA A 298 -2.31 -10.87 0.34
N TRP A 299 -1.49 -9.88 0.09
CA TRP A 299 -0.53 -9.76 -1.02
C TRP A 299 0.26 -11.03 -1.34
N PHE A 300 0.94 -11.58 -0.35
CA PHE A 300 1.85 -12.71 -0.53
C PHE A 300 1.15 -14.06 -0.64
N GLN A 301 -0.16 -14.14 -0.33
CA GLN A 301 -0.96 -15.35 -0.50
C GLN A 301 -1.17 -15.73 -1.96
N TYR A 302 -1.06 -14.76 -2.88
CA TYR A 302 -1.21 -15.02 -4.32
C TYR A 302 -0.06 -15.81 -4.92
N TYR A 303 1.10 -15.88 -4.27
CA TYR A 303 2.31 -16.51 -4.79
C TYR A 303 2.63 -17.79 -4.00
N PRO A 304 2.69 -18.97 -4.65
CA PRO A 304 2.97 -20.23 -3.94
C PRO A 304 4.27 -20.23 -3.13
N SER A 305 5.27 -19.45 -3.55
CA SER A 305 6.57 -19.36 -2.87
C SER A 305 6.49 -18.69 -1.50
N THR A 306 5.54 -17.79 -1.31
CA THR A 306 5.40 -17.00 -0.08
C THR A 306 4.06 -17.20 0.63
N ALA A 307 3.14 -17.99 0.05
CA ALA A 307 1.84 -18.24 0.64
C ALA A 307 1.91 -19.02 1.97
N ASN A 308 1.01 -18.67 2.88
CA ASN A 308 0.68 -19.42 4.11
C ASN A 308 -0.82 -19.72 4.13
N PRO A 309 -1.32 -20.61 3.25
CA PRO A 309 -2.75 -20.76 2.98
C PRO A 309 -3.53 -21.31 4.18
N THR A 310 -2.88 -21.96 5.13
CA THR A 310 -3.51 -22.50 6.34
C THR A 310 -3.43 -21.54 7.54
N HIS A 311 -2.83 -20.38 7.37
CA HIS A 311 -2.53 -19.43 8.45
C HIS A 311 -1.74 -20.08 9.60
N ALA A 312 -0.77 -20.93 9.24
CA ALA A 312 0.10 -21.57 10.22
C ALA A 312 0.82 -20.51 11.07
N ARG A 313 0.85 -20.77 12.37
CA ARG A 313 1.49 -19.84 13.33
C ARG A 313 3.02 -19.95 13.26
N PRO A 314 3.76 -18.89 13.58
CA PRO A 314 5.21 -18.95 13.69
C PRO A 314 5.60 -19.95 14.80
N ALA A 315 6.68 -20.71 14.59
CA ALA A 315 7.17 -21.67 15.57
C ALA A 315 7.64 -21.01 16.87
N SER A 316 8.08 -19.77 16.81
CA SER A 316 8.44 -18.92 17.94
C SER A 316 8.55 -17.47 17.51
N VAL A 317 8.57 -16.54 18.47
CA VAL A 317 8.84 -15.12 18.21
C VAL A 317 10.19 -14.92 17.53
N ALA A 318 11.21 -15.72 17.87
CA ALA A 318 12.54 -15.66 17.27
C ALA A 318 12.57 -16.16 15.81
N ALA A 319 11.58 -16.95 15.37
CA ALA A 319 11.48 -17.44 14.00
C ALA A 319 10.83 -16.41 13.06
N ILE A 320 10.13 -15.42 13.61
CA ILE A 320 9.44 -14.39 12.82
C ILE A 320 10.45 -13.65 11.93
N GLY A 321 10.13 -13.55 10.66
CA GLY A 321 10.95 -12.88 9.65
C GLY A 321 12.07 -13.74 9.06
N HIS A 322 12.21 -15.01 9.46
CA HIS A 322 13.24 -15.91 8.99
C HIS A 322 12.68 -17.06 8.15
N SER A 323 13.45 -17.47 7.12
CA SER A 323 13.07 -18.58 6.24
C SER A 323 13.04 -19.92 7.00
N GLY A 324 12.16 -20.83 6.56
CA GLY A 324 12.03 -22.18 7.14
C GLY A 324 11.04 -22.26 8.30
N ASP A 325 10.38 -21.17 8.66
CA ASP A 325 9.28 -21.14 9.61
C ASP A 325 7.96 -21.58 8.94
N PRO A 326 7.09 -22.36 9.62
CA PRO A 326 5.78 -22.76 9.08
C PRO A 326 4.88 -21.61 8.62
N ALA A 327 5.01 -20.44 9.23
CA ALA A 327 4.25 -19.24 8.86
C ALA A 327 4.66 -18.64 7.50
N ASN A 328 5.78 -19.09 6.93
CA ASN A 328 6.29 -18.67 5.61
C ASN A 328 6.25 -17.14 5.41
N HIS A 329 6.74 -16.40 6.41
CA HIS A 329 6.78 -14.94 6.44
C HIS A 329 5.43 -14.22 6.51
N GLN A 330 4.31 -14.92 6.70
CA GLN A 330 2.99 -14.30 6.85
C GLN A 330 2.42 -14.51 8.25
N TYR A 331 2.09 -13.43 8.91
CA TYR A 331 1.85 -13.34 10.33
C TYR A 331 0.65 -12.44 10.66
N ASP A 332 0.18 -12.47 11.90
CA ASP A 332 -0.75 -11.48 12.44
C ASP A 332 -0.02 -10.20 12.91
N LEU A 333 -0.71 -9.08 12.98
CA LEU A 333 -0.16 -7.82 13.51
C LEU A 333 0.40 -7.97 14.94
N ASN A 334 -0.20 -8.83 15.77
CA ASN A 334 0.30 -9.11 17.11
C ASN A 334 1.69 -9.77 17.10
N ASP A 335 1.99 -10.54 16.06
CA ASP A 335 3.32 -11.15 15.88
C ASP A 335 4.37 -10.09 15.57
N PHE A 336 4.02 -9.04 14.80
CA PHE A 336 4.89 -7.91 14.58
C PHE A 336 5.26 -7.22 15.89
N LEU A 337 4.25 -6.89 16.69
CA LEU A 337 4.47 -6.25 17.99
C LEU A 337 5.36 -7.11 18.89
N ALA A 338 5.07 -8.42 18.98
CA ALA A 338 5.86 -9.37 19.77
C ALA A 338 7.31 -9.49 19.28
N ALA A 339 7.54 -9.53 17.96
CA ALA A 339 8.88 -9.57 17.38
C ALA A 339 9.67 -8.30 17.71
N VAL A 340 9.07 -7.12 17.56
CA VAL A 340 9.70 -5.84 17.91
C VAL A 340 10.01 -5.76 19.41
N GLU A 341 9.10 -6.22 20.28
CA GLU A 341 9.32 -6.27 21.75
C GLU A 341 10.46 -7.20 22.14
N ALA A 342 10.63 -8.28 21.39
CA ALA A 342 11.71 -9.24 21.60
C ALA A 342 13.05 -8.82 20.96
N ASN A 343 13.17 -7.61 20.40
CA ASN A 343 14.32 -7.12 19.60
C ASN A 343 14.61 -8.03 18.37
N ASN A 344 13.57 -8.58 17.76
CA ASN A 344 13.62 -9.38 16.53
C ASN A 344 12.81 -8.69 15.42
N MET A 345 12.91 -7.37 15.29
CA MET A 345 12.25 -6.61 14.24
C MET A 345 12.84 -6.99 12.86
N PRO A 346 12.04 -7.45 11.89
CA PRO A 346 12.56 -7.75 10.56
C PRO A 346 13.13 -6.51 9.85
N ALA A 347 14.05 -6.73 8.90
CA ALA A 347 14.57 -5.64 8.07
C ALA A 347 13.48 -5.03 7.17
N VAL A 348 12.54 -5.85 6.67
CA VAL A 348 11.41 -5.39 5.85
C VAL A 348 10.12 -5.93 6.45
N SER A 349 9.18 -5.04 6.77
CA SER A 349 7.88 -5.39 7.35
C SER A 349 6.75 -4.71 6.57
N PHE A 350 5.79 -5.51 6.09
CA PHE A 350 4.56 -5.03 5.47
C PHE A 350 3.43 -5.19 6.48
N LEU A 351 2.72 -4.12 6.79
CA LEU A 351 1.63 -4.11 7.77
C LEU A 351 0.31 -3.74 7.10
N LYS A 352 -0.73 -4.53 7.37
CA LYS A 352 -2.12 -4.23 7.02
C LYS A 352 -2.98 -4.20 8.29
N ALA A 353 -3.77 -3.16 8.47
CA ALA A 353 -4.72 -3.07 9.59
C ALA A 353 -5.80 -4.16 9.52
N ILE A 354 -6.56 -4.33 10.62
CA ILE A 354 -7.86 -5.00 10.54
C ILE A 354 -8.83 -4.12 9.72
N ALA A 355 -9.81 -4.74 9.06
CA ALA A 355 -10.69 -4.04 8.13
C ALA A 355 -11.28 -2.72 8.66
N VAL A 356 -11.80 -2.70 9.90
CA VAL A 356 -12.37 -1.46 10.47
C VAL A 356 -11.33 -0.35 10.72
N GLN A 357 -10.04 -0.59 10.46
CA GLN A 357 -8.94 0.36 10.69
C GLN A 357 -8.05 0.56 9.46
N ASP A 358 -8.45 0.07 8.30
CA ASP A 358 -7.63 0.17 7.08
C ASP A 358 -7.89 1.43 6.25
N GLY A 359 -8.96 2.19 6.55
CA GLY A 359 -9.30 3.45 5.87
C GLY A 359 -10.38 3.32 4.80
N HIS A 360 -10.72 2.09 4.36
CA HIS A 360 -11.66 1.84 3.27
C HIS A 360 -13.07 2.38 3.59
N ALA A 361 -13.59 3.21 2.72
CA ALA A 361 -14.97 3.69 2.83
C ALA A 361 -15.96 2.51 2.89
N GLY A 362 -17.10 2.70 3.53
CA GLY A 362 -18.14 1.68 3.65
C GLY A 362 -17.98 0.74 4.86
N TYR A 363 -16.77 0.37 5.28
CA TYR A 363 -16.56 -0.48 6.46
C TYR A 363 -15.45 -0.02 7.41
N SER A 364 -14.65 0.95 7.00
CA SER A 364 -13.67 1.69 7.81
C SER A 364 -13.90 3.19 7.65
N ASP A 365 -13.05 3.99 8.27
CA ASP A 365 -13.11 5.45 8.25
C ASP A 365 -11.76 6.07 8.65
N PRO A 366 -11.52 7.38 8.34
CA PRO A 366 -10.25 8.04 8.63
C PRO A 366 -9.90 8.16 10.11
N LEU A 367 -10.85 8.01 11.04
CA LEU A 367 -10.60 8.15 12.47
C LEU A 367 -10.12 6.84 13.09
N ASP A 368 -10.71 5.72 12.68
CA ASP A 368 -10.26 4.38 13.08
C ASP A 368 -8.92 4.04 12.41
N GLU A 369 -8.72 4.43 11.15
CA GLU A 369 -7.43 4.40 10.46
C GLU A 369 -6.36 5.18 11.23
N GLN A 370 -6.65 6.42 11.60
CA GLN A 370 -5.75 7.25 12.39
C GLN A 370 -5.33 6.57 13.70
N THR A 371 -6.27 5.91 14.36
CA THR A 371 -6.01 5.19 15.61
C THR A 371 -4.98 4.10 15.41
N PHE A 372 -5.09 3.28 14.37
CA PHE A 372 -4.11 2.24 14.04
C PHE A 372 -2.73 2.83 13.70
N ILE A 373 -2.70 3.80 12.77
CA ILE A 373 -1.47 4.44 12.31
C ILE A 373 -0.71 5.06 13.49
N VAL A 374 -1.40 5.86 14.31
CA VAL A 374 -0.78 6.58 15.42
C VAL A 374 -0.27 5.62 16.49
N ASN A 375 -1.04 4.59 16.86
CA ASN A 375 -0.60 3.59 17.83
C ASN A 375 0.66 2.87 17.36
N THR A 376 0.68 2.43 16.10
CA THR A 376 1.83 1.74 15.49
C THR A 376 3.07 2.63 15.46
N ILE A 377 2.94 3.87 15.00
CA ILE A 377 4.08 4.80 14.91
C ILE A 377 4.57 5.23 16.29
N ASN A 378 3.68 5.51 17.23
CA ASN A 378 4.05 5.83 18.61
C ASN A 378 4.79 4.66 19.27
N PHE A 379 4.35 3.42 19.02
CA PHE A 379 5.02 2.22 19.49
C PHE A 379 6.45 2.12 18.95
N LEU A 380 6.63 2.23 17.64
CA LEU A 380 7.93 2.14 16.98
C LEU A 380 8.88 3.28 17.41
N GLN A 381 8.40 4.51 17.54
CA GLN A 381 9.20 5.64 17.98
C GLN A 381 9.76 5.48 19.40
N LYS A 382 9.18 4.61 20.22
CA LYS A 382 9.65 4.32 21.59
C LYS A 382 10.76 3.26 21.63
N ARG A 383 11.00 2.55 20.53
CA ARG A 383 11.96 1.44 20.46
C ARG A 383 13.39 1.91 20.17
N PRO A 384 14.41 1.14 20.59
CA PRO A 384 15.82 1.46 20.28
C PRO A 384 16.12 1.48 18.77
N GLU A 385 15.42 0.62 17.99
CA GLU A 385 15.56 0.46 16.53
C GLU A 385 15.07 1.70 15.78
N TRP A 386 14.26 2.55 16.40
CA TRP A 386 13.76 3.79 15.79
C TRP A 386 14.85 4.60 15.11
N LYS A 387 16.06 4.63 15.70
CA LYS A 387 17.20 5.39 15.16
C LYS A 387 17.57 5.04 13.71
N ASN A 388 17.25 3.82 13.26
CA ASN A 388 17.56 3.26 11.94
C ASN A 388 16.31 2.72 11.23
N THR A 389 15.13 3.17 11.64
CA THR A 389 13.83 2.76 11.09
C THR A 389 13.27 3.83 10.16
N ALA A 390 12.72 3.39 9.04
CA ALA A 390 11.82 4.16 8.20
C ALA A 390 10.42 3.54 8.23
N ILE A 391 9.38 4.36 8.37
CA ILE A 391 7.99 3.97 8.20
C ILE A 391 7.48 4.64 6.93
N VAL A 392 6.81 3.89 6.08
CA VAL A 392 6.16 4.37 4.86
C VAL A 392 4.67 4.14 5.02
N ILE A 393 3.87 5.21 4.95
CA ILE A 393 2.42 5.10 4.82
C ILE A 393 2.11 5.23 3.34
N ALA A 394 1.43 4.24 2.78
CA ALA A 394 1.02 4.18 1.39
C ALA A 394 -0.37 3.51 1.28
N TYR A 395 -0.99 3.68 0.13
CA TYR A 395 -2.35 3.23 -0.15
C TYR A 395 -2.36 2.33 -1.38
N ASP A 396 -3.33 1.45 -1.47
CA ASP A 396 -3.48 0.49 -2.56
C ASP A 396 -4.16 1.09 -3.78
N ASP A 397 -5.25 1.83 -3.59
CA ASP A 397 -5.96 2.54 -4.65
C ASP A 397 -6.64 3.82 -4.13
N SER A 398 -7.46 4.46 -4.97
CA SER A 398 -8.10 5.74 -4.69
C SER A 398 -9.53 5.64 -4.18
N ASP A 399 -10.14 4.45 -4.13
CA ASP A 399 -11.60 4.29 -3.96
C ASP A 399 -12.44 5.06 -5.00
N GLY A 400 -11.85 5.51 -6.09
CA GLY A 400 -12.53 6.41 -7.02
C GLY A 400 -12.71 7.84 -6.53
N TRP A 401 -12.27 8.22 -5.33
CA TRP A 401 -12.33 9.60 -4.85
C TRP A 401 -11.68 10.57 -5.81
N TYR A 402 -12.29 11.74 -5.96
CA TYR A 402 -11.81 12.78 -6.87
C TYR A 402 -10.35 13.15 -6.58
N ASP A 403 -9.59 13.23 -7.66
CA ASP A 403 -8.30 13.91 -7.72
C ASP A 403 -8.27 14.78 -8.98
N HIS A 404 -7.68 15.97 -8.90
CA HIS A 404 -7.68 16.89 -10.05
C HIS A 404 -6.60 16.53 -11.08
N GLN A 405 -5.65 15.66 -10.74
CA GLN A 405 -4.49 15.39 -11.58
C GLN A 405 -4.47 13.95 -12.11
N MET A 406 -4.53 13.80 -13.43
CA MET A 406 -4.23 12.53 -14.09
C MET A 406 -2.73 12.22 -14.00
N GLY A 407 -2.38 10.98 -13.66
CA GLY A 407 -1.02 10.48 -13.73
C GLY A 407 -0.50 10.35 -15.17
N PRO A 408 0.84 10.33 -15.37
CA PRO A 408 1.40 10.04 -16.69
C PRO A 408 1.13 8.57 -17.05
N ILE A 409 0.61 8.32 -18.26
CA ILE A 409 0.44 6.96 -18.75
C ILE A 409 1.80 6.46 -19.28
N VAL A 410 2.46 5.63 -18.47
CA VAL A 410 3.78 5.06 -18.78
C VAL A 410 3.70 3.63 -19.28
N ASN A 411 2.56 2.97 -19.07
CA ASN A 411 2.28 1.64 -19.56
C ASN A 411 0.99 1.63 -20.37
N GLN A 412 1.13 1.30 -21.66
CA GLN A 412 0.00 1.27 -22.57
C GLN A 412 -0.78 -0.03 -22.46
N SER A 413 -2.06 0.04 -22.78
CA SER A 413 -2.98 -1.09 -22.83
C SER A 413 -4.10 -0.81 -23.84
N THR A 414 -4.58 -1.86 -24.49
CA THR A 414 -5.75 -1.84 -25.38
C THR A 414 -6.62 -3.08 -25.16
N SER A 415 -6.70 -3.54 -23.90
CA SER A 415 -7.57 -4.64 -23.53
C SER A 415 -9.04 -4.23 -23.66
N SER A 416 -9.94 -5.20 -23.61
CA SER A 416 -11.38 -4.93 -23.64
C SER A 416 -11.88 -4.21 -22.36
N ALA A 417 -11.04 -4.10 -21.33
CA ALA A 417 -11.34 -3.40 -20.09
C ALA A 417 -10.88 -1.93 -20.10
N ASP A 418 -10.14 -1.48 -21.13
CA ASP A 418 -9.63 -0.11 -21.18
C ASP A 418 -10.69 0.88 -21.66
N GLY A 419 -10.89 1.97 -20.90
CA GLY A 419 -11.73 3.11 -21.28
C GLY A 419 -10.95 4.25 -21.91
N LEU A 420 -9.69 4.45 -21.51
CA LEU A 420 -8.79 5.49 -22.04
C LEU A 420 -7.98 4.97 -23.23
N THR A 421 -8.63 4.68 -24.35
CA THR A 421 -7.96 4.19 -25.56
C THR A 421 -7.47 5.35 -26.44
N GLY A 422 -6.31 5.19 -27.08
CA GLY A 422 -5.76 6.16 -28.04
C GLY A 422 -4.51 6.91 -27.56
N THR A 423 -4.02 7.81 -28.41
CA THR A 423 -2.79 8.57 -28.15
C THR A 423 -2.92 9.49 -26.93
N GLY A 424 -1.96 9.44 -26.03
CA GLY A 424 -1.96 10.24 -24.78
C GLY A 424 -2.84 9.70 -23.66
N ALA A 425 -3.39 8.52 -23.88
CA ALA A 425 -4.16 7.75 -22.89
C ALA A 425 -3.49 6.37 -22.71
N CYS A 426 -4.27 5.29 -22.49
CA CYS A 426 -3.71 3.93 -22.38
C CYS A 426 -2.97 3.48 -23.66
N GLY A 427 -3.13 4.20 -24.77
CA GLY A 427 -2.37 3.97 -26.00
C GLY A 427 -2.95 2.87 -26.86
N ASP A 428 -2.13 2.34 -27.76
CA ASP A 428 -2.48 1.27 -28.70
C ASP A 428 -1.91 -0.10 -28.30
N GLY A 429 -1.30 -0.20 -27.14
CA GLY A 429 -0.70 -1.43 -26.64
C GLY A 429 0.55 -1.90 -27.40
N SER A 430 1.12 -1.09 -28.26
CA SER A 430 2.26 -1.46 -29.11
C SER A 430 3.61 -1.28 -28.44
N SER A 431 3.70 -0.46 -27.41
CA SER A 431 4.95 -0.16 -26.71
C SER A 431 5.28 -1.26 -25.69
N ALA A 432 6.49 -1.80 -25.74
CA ALA A 432 6.98 -2.73 -24.76
C ALA A 432 7.24 -2.03 -23.42
N LEU A 433 6.93 -2.73 -22.32
CA LEU A 433 7.31 -2.28 -20.97
C LEU A 433 8.83 -2.26 -20.83
N PRO A 434 9.39 -1.21 -20.21
CA PRO A 434 10.79 -1.24 -19.78
C PRO A 434 11.09 -2.49 -18.94
N GLY A 435 12.21 -3.14 -19.20
CA GLY A 435 12.60 -4.39 -18.53
C GLY A 435 12.01 -5.67 -19.14
N VAL A 436 11.12 -5.57 -20.12
CA VAL A 436 10.69 -6.73 -20.94
C VAL A 436 11.74 -7.01 -22.02
N ALA A 437 12.00 -8.30 -22.27
CA ALA A 437 12.96 -8.69 -23.30
C ALA A 437 12.57 -8.14 -24.69
N PRO A 438 13.54 -7.69 -25.51
CA PRO A 438 13.25 -7.21 -26.86
C PRO A 438 12.44 -8.23 -27.67
N GLY A 439 11.38 -7.77 -28.33
CA GLY A 439 10.50 -8.62 -29.13
C GLY A 439 9.39 -9.32 -28.34
N THR A 440 9.31 -9.13 -27.02
CA THR A 440 8.19 -9.57 -26.19
C THR A 440 7.16 -8.44 -26.14
N LEU A 441 5.89 -8.75 -26.40
CA LEU A 441 4.80 -7.80 -26.23
C LEU A 441 4.62 -7.50 -24.72
N HIS A 442 4.30 -6.24 -24.38
CA HIS A 442 3.94 -5.95 -23.01
C HIS A 442 2.56 -6.55 -22.67
N ALA A 443 2.32 -6.81 -21.37
CA ALA A 443 1.05 -7.36 -20.92
C ALA A 443 -0.06 -6.30 -20.99
N GLN A 444 -1.21 -6.67 -21.55
CA GLN A 444 -2.43 -5.86 -21.56
C GLN A 444 -3.11 -5.84 -20.20
N GLY A 445 -4.05 -4.92 -19.98
CA GLY A 445 -4.77 -4.78 -18.71
C GLY A 445 -3.94 -4.13 -17.60
N ARG A 446 -2.89 -3.38 -17.96
CA ARG A 446 -1.98 -2.70 -17.03
C ARG A 446 -1.87 -1.21 -17.34
N CYS A 447 -2.94 -0.58 -17.85
CA CYS A 447 -2.92 0.85 -18.08
C CYS A 447 -2.55 1.58 -16.79
N GLY A 448 -1.63 2.50 -16.85
CA GLY A 448 -1.11 3.26 -15.71
C GLY A 448 0.03 4.20 -16.11
N PHE A 449 0.36 5.15 -15.24
CA PHE A 449 -0.07 5.16 -13.84
C PHE A 449 -1.58 5.48 -13.70
N GLY A 450 -2.16 4.92 -12.63
CA GLY A 450 -3.53 5.16 -12.23
C GLY A 450 -3.73 6.43 -11.39
N PRO A 451 -4.73 6.44 -10.48
CA PRO A 451 -5.02 7.58 -9.60
C PRO A 451 -3.84 8.02 -8.73
N ARG A 452 -3.82 9.30 -8.37
CA ARG A 452 -2.84 9.83 -7.44
C ARG A 452 -3.25 9.51 -6.01
N ILE A 453 -2.31 9.00 -5.21
CA ILE A 453 -2.51 8.51 -3.84
C ILE A 453 -1.50 9.11 -2.87
N PRO A 454 -1.80 9.23 -1.57
CA PRO A 454 -0.86 9.74 -0.58
C PRO A 454 0.34 8.80 -0.37
N LEU A 455 1.52 9.40 -0.12
CA LEU A 455 2.73 8.70 0.29
C LEU A 455 3.47 9.54 1.33
N ILE A 456 3.70 8.96 2.52
CA ILE A 456 4.39 9.64 3.61
C ILE A 456 5.55 8.78 4.10
N VAL A 457 6.73 9.40 4.29
CA VAL A 457 7.92 8.77 4.88
C VAL A 457 8.21 9.36 6.23
N ILE A 458 8.24 8.53 7.26
CA ILE A 458 8.44 8.89 8.66
C ILE A 458 9.70 8.20 9.18
N SER A 459 10.73 8.97 9.48
CA SER A 459 12.04 8.44 9.89
C SER A 459 12.87 9.53 10.56
N PRO A 460 13.81 9.17 11.45
CA PRO A 460 14.87 10.10 11.86
C PRO A 460 15.75 10.59 10.70
N TRP A 461 15.67 9.93 9.55
CA TRP A 461 16.41 10.25 8.33
C TRP A 461 15.56 10.90 7.25
N ALA A 462 14.24 11.04 7.47
CA ALA A 462 13.37 11.75 6.54
C ALA A 462 13.72 13.25 6.52
N ARG A 463 13.53 13.89 5.37
CA ARG A 463 13.56 15.36 5.27
C ARG A 463 12.43 15.93 6.10
N GLU A 464 12.69 17.05 6.78
CA GLU A 464 11.69 17.72 7.62
C GLU A 464 10.86 18.69 6.80
N ASN A 465 9.53 18.67 6.99
CA ASN A 465 8.58 19.58 6.35
C ASN A 465 8.80 19.65 4.83
N PHE A 466 8.86 18.48 4.21
CA PHE A 466 9.28 18.36 2.81
C PHE A 466 8.19 17.71 1.97
N VAL A 467 7.85 18.36 0.86
CA VAL A 467 7.00 17.81 -0.19
C VAL A 467 7.87 17.38 -1.36
N ASP A 468 7.82 16.11 -1.71
CA ASP A 468 8.51 15.54 -2.86
C ASP A 468 7.59 15.54 -4.09
N HIS A 469 8.03 16.22 -5.14
CA HIS A 469 7.34 16.30 -6.42
C HIS A 469 7.83 15.25 -7.44
N THR A 470 8.73 14.35 -7.03
CA THR A 470 9.21 13.28 -7.89
C THR A 470 8.07 12.30 -8.15
N THR A 471 7.81 11.98 -9.43
CA THR A 471 6.81 10.98 -9.80
C THR A 471 7.19 9.61 -9.22
N THR A 472 6.34 9.06 -8.37
CA THR A 472 6.50 7.75 -7.73
C THR A 472 5.22 6.92 -7.88
N ASN A 473 5.29 5.64 -7.54
CA ASN A 473 4.15 4.71 -7.49
C ASN A 473 4.42 3.61 -6.46
N GLN A 474 3.53 2.63 -6.32
CA GLN A 474 3.73 1.55 -5.33
C GLN A 474 5.06 0.81 -5.53
N ALA A 475 5.47 0.56 -6.78
CA ALA A 475 6.75 -0.08 -7.07
C ALA A 475 7.98 0.80 -6.75
N SER A 476 7.81 2.06 -6.41
CA SER A 476 8.88 2.93 -5.90
C SER A 476 9.36 2.53 -4.51
N ILE A 477 8.44 1.99 -3.68
CA ILE A 477 8.76 1.40 -2.38
C ILE A 477 9.57 0.12 -2.58
N LEU A 478 9.10 -0.73 -3.51
CA LEU A 478 9.78 -1.95 -3.93
C LEU A 478 11.23 -1.64 -4.38
N ARG A 479 11.39 -0.65 -5.26
CA ARG A 479 12.69 -0.20 -5.73
C ARG A 479 13.62 0.26 -4.60
N PHE A 480 13.10 0.97 -3.61
CA PHE A 480 13.90 1.38 -2.45
C PHE A 480 14.40 0.16 -1.64
N ILE A 481 13.56 -0.86 -1.43
CA ILE A 481 13.94 -2.09 -0.76
C ILE A 481 15.06 -2.79 -1.54
N GLU A 482 14.92 -2.93 -2.84
CA GLU A 482 15.90 -3.55 -3.72
C GLU A 482 17.25 -2.82 -3.71
N ASP A 483 17.22 -1.50 -3.80
CA ASP A 483 18.43 -0.66 -3.76
C ASP A 483 19.11 -0.73 -2.39
N ASN A 484 18.36 -0.85 -1.31
CA ASN A 484 18.91 -0.82 0.05
C ASN A 484 19.48 -2.16 0.52
N TRP A 485 18.85 -3.30 0.17
CA TRP A 485 19.26 -4.62 0.68
C TRP A 485 19.71 -5.60 -0.39
N LEU A 486 19.34 -5.39 -1.66
CA LEU A 486 19.57 -6.37 -2.73
C LEU A 486 20.58 -5.88 -3.78
N GLY A 487 21.32 -4.81 -3.48
CA GLY A 487 22.32 -4.26 -4.40
C GLY A 487 21.74 -3.80 -5.73
N GLY A 488 20.45 -3.44 -5.75
CA GLY A 488 19.75 -3.00 -6.95
C GLY A 488 19.23 -4.13 -7.83
N GLN A 489 19.20 -5.38 -7.34
CA GLN A 489 18.55 -6.49 -8.05
C GLN A 489 17.06 -6.20 -8.18
N ARG A 490 16.51 -6.34 -9.39
CA ARG A 490 15.10 -6.13 -9.73
C ARG A 490 14.36 -7.47 -9.86
N ILE A 491 13.04 -7.42 -9.69
CA ILE A 491 12.17 -8.59 -9.91
C ILE A 491 12.24 -9.04 -11.37
N GLY A 492 12.28 -8.08 -12.30
CA GLY A 492 12.34 -8.37 -13.73
C GLY A 492 10.97 -8.73 -14.32
N GLN A 493 10.96 -9.32 -15.52
CA GLN A 493 9.75 -9.81 -16.20
C GLN A 493 8.68 -8.74 -16.47
N GLY A 494 9.08 -7.47 -16.63
CA GLY A 494 8.15 -6.35 -16.86
C GLY A 494 7.58 -5.73 -15.58
N SER A 495 8.21 -6.00 -14.43
CA SER A 495 7.91 -5.30 -13.19
C SER A 495 8.19 -3.80 -13.32
N PHE A 496 7.30 -2.99 -12.74
CA PHE A 496 7.44 -1.53 -12.73
C PHE A 496 8.62 -1.03 -11.86
N ASP A 497 9.23 -1.86 -11.02
CA ASP A 497 10.45 -1.54 -10.27
C ASP A 497 11.59 -1.07 -11.18
N ALA A 498 11.63 -1.57 -12.42
CA ALA A 498 12.63 -1.20 -13.41
C ALA A 498 12.54 0.26 -13.87
N ILE A 499 11.34 0.84 -13.87
CA ILE A 499 11.06 2.20 -14.38
C ILE A 499 10.65 3.20 -13.31
N SER A 500 10.25 2.73 -12.14
CA SER A 500 9.84 3.59 -11.03
C SER A 500 11.01 4.40 -10.49
N ASN A 501 10.78 5.64 -10.09
CA ASN A 501 11.74 6.37 -9.27
C ASN A 501 11.73 5.79 -7.85
N SER A 502 12.86 5.93 -7.14
CA SER A 502 12.96 5.53 -5.74
C SER A 502 12.40 6.62 -4.82
N ILE A 503 11.84 6.23 -3.66
CA ILE A 503 11.45 7.15 -2.59
C ILE A 503 12.66 7.75 -1.85
N ALA A 504 13.89 7.42 -2.25
CA ALA A 504 15.12 7.86 -1.58
C ALA A 504 15.27 9.39 -1.49
N ASN A 505 14.62 10.15 -2.42
CA ASN A 505 14.63 11.61 -2.39
C ASN A 505 13.93 12.20 -1.16
N MET A 506 13.04 11.45 -0.52
CA MET A 506 12.35 11.84 0.72
C MET A 506 13.25 11.76 1.97
N PHE A 507 14.50 11.26 1.84
CA PHE A 507 15.44 11.11 2.92
C PHE A 507 16.61 12.11 2.81
N ASP A 508 17.22 12.43 3.96
CA ASP A 508 18.55 13.07 4.05
C ASP A 508 19.47 12.20 4.91
N PHE A 509 20.20 11.30 4.28
CA PHE A 509 21.10 10.37 4.96
C PHE A 509 22.38 11.03 5.54
N ARG A 510 22.55 12.34 5.33
CA ARG A 510 23.66 13.11 5.92
C ARG A 510 23.29 13.69 7.27
N ARG A 511 21.98 13.88 7.54
CA ARG A 511 21.50 14.56 8.73
C ARG A 511 20.40 13.77 9.42
N ARG A 512 20.75 13.00 10.45
CA ARG A 512 19.76 12.32 11.28
C ARG A 512 19.09 13.30 12.23
N GLN A 513 17.78 13.29 12.23
CA GLN A 513 16.96 14.06 13.17
C GLN A 513 16.48 13.14 14.29
N MET A 514 16.89 13.41 15.52
CA MET A 514 16.51 12.58 16.69
C MET A 514 15.12 12.92 17.25
N ARG A 515 14.35 13.74 16.56
CA ARG A 515 13.02 14.15 17.02
C ARG A 515 12.03 13.00 16.91
N LYS A 516 11.20 12.90 17.94
CA LYS A 516 10.02 12.01 17.96
C LYS A 516 8.77 12.88 17.88
N LEU A 517 7.82 12.46 17.09
CA LEU A 517 6.50 13.06 17.04
C LEU A 517 5.48 12.07 17.57
N LEU A 518 5.16 12.17 18.85
CA LEU A 518 4.10 11.37 19.47
C LEU A 518 2.78 12.10 19.33
N LEU A 519 1.78 11.40 18.82
CA LEU A 519 0.44 11.94 18.60
C LEU A 519 -0.59 11.23 19.47
N ASN A 520 -1.71 11.89 19.71
CA ASN A 520 -2.88 11.29 20.33
C ASN A 520 -3.63 10.48 19.27
N PRO A 521 -3.89 9.17 19.47
CA PRO A 521 -4.55 8.34 18.46
C PRO A 521 -5.99 8.77 18.14
N SER A 522 -6.69 9.37 19.12
CA SER A 522 -8.09 9.80 18.89
C SER A 522 -8.22 11.14 18.19
N THR A 523 -7.26 12.07 18.41
CA THR A 523 -7.35 13.43 17.86
C THR A 523 -6.31 13.72 16.78
N GLY A 524 -5.26 12.90 16.66
CA GLY A 524 -4.14 13.16 15.75
C GLY A 524 -3.22 14.31 16.18
N GLU A 525 -3.55 15.01 17.25
CA GLU A 525 -2.78 16.15 17.75
C GLU A 525 -1.51 15.71 18.47
N ARG A 526 -0.53 16.62 18.54
CA ARG A 526 0.73 16.36 19.25
C ARG A 526 0.50 16.17 20.74
N VAL A 527 1.03 15.09 21.31
CA VAL A 527 1.06 14.89 22.75
C VAL A 527 2.07 15.89 23.34
N ARG A 528 1.58 16.88 24.11
CA ARG A 528 2.45 17.77 24.85
C ARG A 528 3.02 17.01 26.04
N HIS A 529 4.33 16.84 26.11
CA HIS A 529 4.97 16.40 27.34
C HIS A 529 4.75 17.50 28.40
N LEU A 530 4.01 17.17 29.45
CA LEU A 530 3.94 17.97 30.67
C LEU A 530 5.23 17.84 31.46
#